data_408468cef5d6512c4cb7c720cb7b5041
#
_entry.id   408468cef5d6512c4cb7c720cb7b5041
#
_cell.length_a   1.000
_cell.length_b   1.000
_cell.length_c   1.000
_cell.angle_alpha   90.00
_cell.angle_beta   90.00
_cell.angle_gamma   90.00
#
_symmetry.space_group_name_H-M   'P 1'
#
loop_
_entity.id
_entity.type
_entity.pdbx_description
1 polymer ?
#
loop_
_entity_poly.entity_id
_entity_poly.type
_entity_poly.pdbx_seq_one_letter_code
_entity_poly.pdbx_strand_id
1 'polypeptide(L)'
;LTTELVSAAALARKVKKTYKYMEHKEDEHPISLQIFGNNEDDFKKAIELTDFKCFSFIDINMGCPTKKVIKNNCGAGLLTDIDKMISILKAVKNVSPLPVSVKIRLGFKRGEGGEIERALALKENGACFLTLHGRYASDLYRGYADWEKIAQVKKALGEDYILIGNGDIKTKEDAKKVFENYKVDGIMIGRAAIGNPWIFSELNK
;
A
#
# COMPACT_ATOMS: atom_id res chain seq x y z
N LEU A 1 3.15 -6.20 -9.85
CA LEU A 1 2.60 -4.85 -10.12
C LEU A 1 1.41 -4.53 -9.23
N THR A 2 0.84 -3.32 -9.36
CA THR A 2 -0.35 -2.87 -8.61
C THR A 2 -1.21 -2.04 -9.56
N THR A 3 -2.53 -2.25 -9.52
CA THR A 3 -3.48 -1.47 -10.33
C THR A 3 -3.47 0.02 -9.94
N GLU A 4 -4.17 0.84 -10.70
CA GLU A 4 -4.57 2.17 -10.26
C GLU A 4 -5.38 2.10 -8.95
N LEU A 5 -5.54 3.25 -8.30
CA LEU A 5 -6.27 3.36 -7.04
C LEU A 5 -7.79 3.24 -7.26
N VAL A 6 -8.38 2.13 -6.85
CA VAL A 6 -9.78 1.77 -7.10
C VAL A 6 -10.65 2.08 -5.88
N SER A 7 -11.76 2.80 -6.07
CA SER A 7 -12.68 3.12 -4.98
C SER A 7 -13.59 1.93 -4.64
N ALA A 8 -13.53 1.44 -3.38
CA ALA A 8 -14.43 0.41 -2.88
C ALA A 8 -15.91 0.84 -2.98
N ALA A 9 -16.21 2.08 -2.59
CA ALA A 9 -17.55 2.65 -2.71
C ALA A 9 -18.06 2.71 -4.16
N ALA A 10 -17.21 2.98 -5.12
CA ALA A 10 -17.59 3.02 -6.53
C ALA A 10 -17.80 1.61 -7.11
N LEU A 11 -16.98 0.63 -6.72
CA LEU A 11 -17.19 -0.78 -7.07
C LEU A 11 -18.49 -1.31 -6.48
N ALA A 12 -18.73 -1.07 -5.19
CA ALA A 12 -19.94 -1.49 -4.50
C ALA A 12 -21.23 -0.96 -5.16
N ARG A 13 -21.13 0.21 -5.81
CA ARG A 13 -22.20 0.84 -6.59
C ARG A 13 -22.19 0.52 -8.08
N LYS A 14 -21.30 -0.38 -8.53
CA LYS A 14 -21.14 -0.81 -9.94
C LYS A 14 -20.91 0.35 -10.91
N VAL A 15 -20.14 1.36 -10.50
CA VAL A 15 -19.81 2.51 -11.35
C VAL A 15 -18.90 2.06 -12.49
N LYS A 16 -19.43 2.00 -13.72
CA LYS A 16 -18.74 1.45 -14.91
C LYS A 16 -17.34 2.02 -15.13
N LYS A 17 -17.15 3.34 -14.93
CA LYS A 17 -15.84 3.99 -15.11
C LYS A 17 -14.76 3.44 -14.19
N THR A 18 -15.13 2.89 -13.03
CA THR A 18 -14.19 2.36 -12.04
C THR A 18 -13.46 1.11 -12.54
N TYR A 19 -14.12 0.30 -13.35
CA TYR A 19 -13.53 -0.93 -13.88
C TYR A 19 -12.32 -0.67 -14.80
N LYS A 20 -12.24 0.49 -15.44
CA LYS A 20 -11.06 0.89 -16.26
C LYS A 20 -9.77 0.97 -15.44
N TYR A 21 -9.86 1.26 -14.12
CA TYR A 21 -8.70 1.29 -13.23
C TYR A 21 -8.20 -0.10 -12.82
N MET A 22 -8.94 -1.14 -13.19
CA MET A 22 -8.59 -2.54 -12.93
C MET A 22 -8.08 -3.24 -14.19
N GLU A 23 -8.16 -2.59 -15.37
CA GLU A 23 -7.68 -3.15 -16.62
C GLU A 23 -6.17 -3.39 -16.57
N HIS A 24 -5.72 -4.55 -16.99
CA HIS A 24 -4.33 -4.97 -17.04
C HIS A 24 -4.14 -6.03 -18.13
N LYS A 25 -2.89 -6.33 -18.47
CA LYS A 25 -2.52 -7.35 -19.43
C LYS A 25 -2.00 -8.60 -18.73
N GLU A 26 -2.02 -9.74 -19.43
CA GLU A 26 -1.53 -11.01 -18.87
C GLU A 26 -0.03 -10.97 -18.49
N ASP A 27 0.78 -10.23 -19.23
CA ASP A 27 2.22 -10.06 -18.95
C ASP A 27 2.54 -9.15 -17.76
N GLU A 28 1.52 -8.50 -17.17
CA GLU A 28 1.68 -7.67 -15.96
C GLU A 28 1.61 -8.45 -14.64
N HIS A 29 1.41 -9.79 -14.71
CA HIS A 29 1.39 -10.64 -13.52
C HIS A 29 2.80 -10.86 -12.91
N PRO A 30 2.88 -11.01 -11.57
CA PRO A 30 1.80 -10.91 -10.57
C PRO A 30 1.33 -9.45 -10.36
N ILE A 31 0.01 -9.25 -10.29
CA ILE A 31 -0.61 -7.94 -10.08
C ILE A 31 -1.54 -7.96 -8.87
N SER A 32 -1.52 -6.90 -8.07
CA SER A 32 -2.46 -6.68 -6.98
C SER A 32 -3.55 -5.68 -7.36
N LEU A 33 -4.78 -5.96 -6.93
CA LEU A 33 -5.87 -4.98 -6.97
C LEU A 33 -5.75 -4.05 -5.77
N GLN A 34 -5.42 -2.77 -6.01
CA GLN A 34 -5.36 -1.78 -4.93
C GLN A 34 -6.69 -1.05 -4.78
N ILE A 35 -7.30 -1.18 -3.60
CA ILE A 35 -8.59 -0.56 -3.26
C ILE A 35 -8.47 0.42 -2.10
N PHE A 36 -9.32 1.44 -2.09
CA PHE A 36 -9.42 2.41 -1.00
C PHE A 36 -10.85 2.74 -0.62
N GLY A 37 -11.06 3.08 0.61
CA GLY A 37 -12.35 3.44 1.19
C GLY A 37 -12.22 3.74 2.68
N ASN A 38 -13.36 3.92 3.34
CA ASN A 38 -13.45 4.08 4.80
C ASN A 38 -14.66 3.36 5.40
N ASN A 39 -15.43 2.64 4.59
CA ASN A 39 -16.62 1.93 5.02
C ASN A 39 -16.47 0.43 4.75
N GLU A 40 -16.63 -0.39 5.78
CA GLU A 40 -16.42 -1.84 5.74
C GLU A 40 -17.40 -2.55 4.79
N ASP A 41 -18.65 -2.10 4.74
CA ASP A 41 -19.66 -2.72 3.89
C ASP A 41 -19.44 -2.40 2.40
N ASP A 42 -18.94 -1.18 2.10
CA ASP A 42 -18.50 -0.85 0.73
C ASP A 42 -17.35 -1.76 0.30
N PHE A 43 -16.38 -2.06 1.19
CA PHE A 43 -15.28 -3.00 0.89
C PHE A 43 -15.79 -4.41 0.67
N LYS A 44 -16.62 -4.95 1.57
CA LYS A 44 -17.19 -6.31 1.44
C LYS A 44 -17.90 -6.45 0.10
N LYS A 45 -18.82 -5.53 -0.18
CA LYS A 45 -19.61 -5.55 -1.42
C LYS A 45 -18.74 -5.37 -2.67
N ALA A 46 -17.71 -4.52 -2.61
CA ALA A 46 -16.77 -4.37 -3.71
C ALA A 46 -16.07 -5.69 -4.04
N ILE A 47 -15.63 -6.42 -3.01
CA ILE A 47 -14.97 -7.71 -3.17
C ILE A 47 -15.94 -8.77 -3.72
N GLU A 48 -17.14 -8.88 -3.16
CA GLU A 48 -18.15 -9.82 -3.65
C GLU A 48 -18.53 -9.62 -5.12
N LEU A 49 -18.41 -8.39 -5.63
CA LEU A 49 -18.74 -8.02 -7.01
C LEU A 49 -17.56 -8.10 -8.00
N THR A 50 -16.36 -8.41 -7.50
CA THR A 50 -15.13 -8.39 -8.31
C THR A 50 -14.74 -9.80 -8.75
N ASP A 51 -14.38 -9.98 -10.02
CA ASP A 51 -13.71 -11.19 -10.49
C ASP A 51 -12.21 -11.10 -10.16
N PHE A 52 -11.71 -12.03 -9.36
CA PHE A 52 -10.32 -12.05 -8.89
C PHE A 52 -9.39 -12.98 -9.67
N LYS A 53 -9.86 -13.66 -10.72
CA LYS A 53 -9.05 -14.68 -11.44
C LYS A 53 -7.68 -14.17 -11.90
N CYS A 54 -7.59 -12.88 -12.14
CA CYS A 54 -6.40 -12.25 -12.67
C CYS A 54 -5.57 -11.50 -11.61
N PHE A 55 -5.93 -11.55 -10.33
CA PHE A 55 -5.19 -10.86 -9.28
C PHE A 55 -4.50 -11.85 -8.34
N SER A 56 -3.31 -11.48 -7.85
CA SER A 56 -2.54 -12.27 -6.88
C SER A 56 -2.80 -11.87 -5.44
N PHE A 57 -3.14 -10.59 -5.22
CA PHE A 57 -3.38 -9.98 -3.90
C PHE A 57 -4.47 -8.92 -3.98
N ILE A 58 -5.09 -8.64 -2.84
CA ILE A 58 -5.81 -7.38 -2.61
C ILE A 58 -4.92 -6.49 -1.76
N ASP A 59 -4.68 -5.27 -2.20
CA ASP A 59 -3.92 -4.27 -1.42
C ASP A 59 -4.84 -3.13 -0.97
N ILE A 60 -4.87 -2.87 0.34
CA ILE A 60 -5.67 -1.78 0.90
C ILE A 60 -4.81 -0.53 0.99
N ASN A 61 -5.20 0.53 0.27
CA ASN A 61 -4.50 1.81 0.34
C ASN A 61 -4.94 2.60 1.58
N MET A 62 -4.02 2.72 2.55
CA MET A 62 -4.14 3.56 3.74
C MET A 62 -3.06 4.66 3.77
N GLY A 63 -2.54 5.05 2.58
CA GLY A 63 -1.42 5.99 2.50
C GLY A 63 -1.58 7.14 1.48
N CYS A 64 -2.63 7.15 0.67
CA CYS A 64 -2.84 8.21 -0.34
C CYS A 64 -3.09 9.57 0.31
N PRO A 65 -2.23 10.60 0.07
CA PRO A 65 -2.33 11.88 0.75
C PRO A 65 -3.13 12.93 -0.04
N THR A 66 -3.82 12.54 -1.11
CA THR A 66 -4.57 13.50 -1.92
C THR A 66 -5.74 14.10 -1.15
N LYS A 67 -5.96 15.41 -1.28
CA LYS A 67 -7.00 16.14 -0.54
C LYS A 67 -8.39 15.51 -0.68
N LYS A 68 -8.75 15.06 -1.89
CA LYS A 68 -10.04 14.42 -2.17
C LYS A 68 -10.22 13.10 -1.40
N VAL A 69 -9.16 12.32 -1.24
CA VAL A 69 -9.17 11.04 -0.51
C VAL A 69 -9.24 11.29 0.98
N ILE A 70 -8.37 12.17 1.51
CA ILE A 70 -8.32 12.50 2.95
C ILE A 70 -9.62 13.15 3.43
N LYS A 71 -10.24 14.03 2.64
CA LYS A 71 -11.52 14.69 3.02
C LYS A 71 -12.63 13.69 3.34
N ASN A 72 -12.55 12.50 2.77
CA ASN A 72 -13.49 11.42 3.01
C ASN A 72 -12.95 10.38 4.03
N ASN A 73 -11.98 10.74 4.85
CA ASN A 73 -11.31 9.85 5.81
C ASN A 73 -10.79 8.53 5.18
N CYS A 74 -10.39 8.57 3.90
CA CYS A 74 -9.82 7.45 3.17
C CYS A 74 -8.30 7.62 3.01
N GLY A 75 -7.63 6.56 2.56
CA GLY A 75 -6.19 6.59 2.31
C GLY A 75 -5.42 7.00 3.56
N ALA A 76 -4.59 8.05 3.46
CA ALA A 76 -3.82 8.51 4.61
C ALA A 76 -4.68 9.07 5.76
N GLY A 77 -5.95 9.40 5.53
CA GLY A 77 -6.87 9.79 6.60
C GLY A 77 -7.08 8.67 7.64
N LEU A 78 -6.97 7.42 7.23
CA LEU A 78 -7.08 6.26 8.12
C LEU A 78 -5.92 6.15 9.12
N LEU A 79 -4.76 6.74 8.84
CA LEU A 79 -3.58 6.67 9.71
C LEU A 79 -3.78 7.34 11.08
N THR A 80 -4.85 8.12 11.25
CA THR A 80 -5.21 8.77 12.52
C THR A 80 -6.10 7.91 13.41
N ASP A 81 -6.52 6.72 12.93
CA ASP A 81 -7.48 5.84 13.63
C ASP A 81 -7.09 4.37 13.39
N ILE A 82 -6.31 3.81 14.31
CA ILE A 82 -5.82 2.42 14.23
C ILE A 82 -6.97 1.42 14.28
N ASP A 83 -7.99 1.65 15.09
CA ASP A 83 -9.14 0.76 15.20
C ASP A 83 -9.88 0.67 13.87
N LYS A 84 -10.02 1.80 13.18
CA LYS A 84 -10.61 1.85 11.84
C LYS A 84 -9.77 1.12 10.80
N MET A 85 -8.43 1.26 10.86
CA MET A 85 -7.53 0.50 9.99
C MET A 85 -7.71 -1.00 10.17
N ILE A 86 -7.77 -1.47 11.42
CA ILE A 86 -7.98 -2.87 11.79
C ILE A 86 -9.36 -3.35 11.32
N SER A 87 -10.40 -2.57 11.57
CA SER A 87 -11.77 -2.90 11.20
C SER A 87 -11.92 -3.12 9.69
N ILE A 88 -11.34 -2.21 8.88
CA ILE A 88 -11.33 -2.34 7.42
C ILE A 88 -10.54 -3.59 6.98
N LEU A 89 -9.35 -3.80 7.53
CA LEU A 89 -8.53 -4.98 7.19
C LEU A 89 -9.30 -6.28 7.48
N LYS A 90 -9.91 -6.40 8.65
CA LYS A 90 -10.73 -7.58 9.03
C LYS A 90 -11.91 -7.75 8.09
N ALA A 91 -12.62 -6.68 7.76
CA ALA A 91 -13.78 -6.73 6.86
C ALA A 91 -13.39 -7.26 5.48
N VAL A 92 -12.25 -6.79 4.92
CA VAL A 92 -11.72 -7.25 3.64
C VAL A 92 -11.28 -8.71 3.71
N LYS A 93 -10.51 -9.09 4.74
CA LYS A 93 -10.00 -10.46 4.91
C LYS A 93 -11.12 -11.49 5.02
N ASN A 94 -12.19 -11.15 5.71
CA ASN A 94 -13.30 -12.10 5.95
C ASN A 94 -14.03 -12.53 4.66
N VAL A 95 -13.96 -11.72 3.61
CA VAL A 95 -14.65 -12.01 2.33
C VAL A 95 -13.68 -12.18 1.16
N SER A 96 -12.40 -11.91 1.36
CA SER A 96 -11.39 -11.98 0.30
C SER A 96 -11.02 -13.42 -0.05
N PRO A 97 -11.06 -13.81 -1.34
CA PRO A 97 -10.52 -15.09 -1.80
C PRO A 97 -8.98 -15.07 -1.93
N LEU A 98 -8.35 -13.90 -1.80
CA LEU A 98 -6.92 -13.69 -1.98
C LEU A 98 -6.27 -13.18 -0.69
N PRO A 99 -4.94 -13.34 -0.53
CA PRO A 99 -4.19 -12.68 0.53
C PRO A 99 -4.37 -11.16 0.49
N VAL A 100 -4.41 -10.53 1.67
CA VAL A 100 -4.65 -9.09 1.81
C VAL A 100 -3.41 -8.41 2.36
N SER A 101 -2.86 -7.46 1.60
CA SER A 101 -1.78 -6.55 2.01
C SER A 101 -2.30 -5.15 2.31
N VAL A 102 -1.47 -4.34 2.94
CA VAL A 102 -1.81 -2.94 3.24
C VAL A 102 -0.67 -2.02 2.89
N LYS A 103 -0.98 -0.92 2.19
CA LYS A 103 -0.02 0.13 1.90
C LYS A 103 -0.27 1.35 2.77
N ILE A 104 0.75 1.71 3.57
CA ILE A 104 0.70 2.83 4.54
C ILE A 104 1.81 3.86 4.30
N ARG A 105 1.74 4.96 5.05
CA ARG A 105 2.83 5.91 5.30
C ARG A 105 3.27 5.87 6.76
N LEU A 106 4.34 6.58 7.10
CA LEU A 106 4.85 6.69 8.48
C LEU A 106 3.78 7.21 9.46
N GLY A 107 2.90 8.07 9.00
CA GLY A 107 1.82 8.65 9.76
C GLY A 107 1.14 9.79 9.02
N PHE A 108 0.23 10.50 9.68
CA PHE A 108 -0.49 11.62 9.08
C PHE A 108 0.34 12.91 9.14
N LYS A 109 0.89 13.26 10.31
CA LYS A 109 1.73 14.44 10.52
C LYS A 109 3.14 14.04 10.94
N ARG A 110 4.11 14.82 10.51
CA ARG A 110 5.51 14.65 10.92
C ARG A 110 5.64 14.81 12.44
N GLY A 111 6.34 13.88 13.08
CA GLY A 111 6.61 13.90 14.51
C GLY A 111 5.50 13.32 15.40
N GLU A 112 4.38 12.84 14.87
CA GLU A 112 3.31 12.25 15.68
C GLU A 112 3.65 10.84 16.22
N GLY A 113 4.63 10.15 15.62
CA GLY A 113 4.96 8.77 16.00
C GLY A 113 3.91 7.75 15.57
N GLY A 114 3.95 6.56 16.21
CA GLY A 114 2.96 5.50 16.00
C GLY A 114 3.16 4.67 14.73
N GLU A 115 4.24 4.89 13.96
CA GLU A 115 4.53 4.11 12.75
C GLU A 115 4.71 2.62 13.04
N ILE A 116 5.39 2.28 14.14
CA ILE A 116 5.61 0.91 14.60
C ILE A 116 4.28 0.30 15.09
N GLU A 117 3.54 1.04 15.90
CA GLU A 117 2.26 0.59 16.46
C GLU A 117 1.26 0.25 15.34
N ARG A 118 1.10 1.14 14.34
CA ARG A 118 0.24 0.89 13.17
C ARG A 118 0.68 -0.35 12.39
N ALA A 119 1.98 -0.53 12.18
CA ALA A 119 2.50 -1.68 11.45
C ALA A 119 2.27 -3.01 12.20
N LEU A 120 2.53 -3.03 13.51
CA LEU A 120 2.27 -4.20 14.35
C LEU A 120 0.78 -4.53 14.41
N ALA A 121 -0.08 -3.54 14.60
CA ALA A 121 -1.53 -3.74 14.61
C ALA A 121 -2.03 -4.37 13.30
N LEU A 122 -1.54 -3.92 12.14
CA LEU A 122 -1.90 -4.53 10.86
C LEU A 122 -1.37 -5.96 10.71
N LYS A 123 -0.11 -6.23 11.11
CA LYS A 123 0.46 -7.59 11.13
C LYS A 123 -0.36 -8.53 12.00
N GLU A 124 -0.63 -8.16 13.25
CA GLU A 124 -1.36 -8.98 14.24
C GLU A 124 -2.81 -9.26 13.79
N ASN A 125 -3.40 -8.36 13.02
CA ASN A 125 -4.73 -8.56 12.44
C ASN A 125 -4.69 -9.19 11.04
N GLY A 126 -3.50 -9.65 10.60
CA GLY A 126 -3.31 -10.59 9.52
C GLY A 126 -3.20 -9.96 8.14
N ALA A 127 -2.66 -8.75 8.02
CA ALA A 127 -2.10 -8.30 6.74
C ALA A 127 -0.96 -9.26 6.35
N CYS A 128 -0.97 -9.79 5.12
CA CYS A 128 0.01 -10.77 4.69
C CYS A 128 1.40 -10.17 4.46
N PHE A 129 1.47 -8.91 4.10
CA PHE A 129 2.66 -8.06 4.10
C PHE A 129 2.27 -6.58 4.15
N LEU A 130 3.23 -5.72 4.41
CA LEU A 130 3.04 -4.27 4.37
C LEU A 130 3.93 -3.61 3.32
N THR A 131 3.40 -2.55 2.70
CA THR A 131 4.21 -1.59 1.95
C THR A 131 4.24 -0.27 2.71
N LEU A 132 5.43 0.19 3.12
CA LEU A 132 5.61 1.41 3.90
C LEU A 132 6.32 2.49 3.10
N HIS A 133 5.62 3.61 2.85
CA HIS A 133 6.24 4.79 2.27
C HIS A 133 6.88 5.63 3.39
N GLY A 134 8.19 5.90 3.27
CA GLY A 134 9.00 6.63 4.26
C GLY A 134 8.70 8.13 4.38
N ARG A 135 7.46 8.55 4.14
CA ARG A 135 6.98 9.93 4.30
C ARG A 135 5.70 9.99 5.11
N TYR A 136 5.46 11.12 5.76
CA TYR A 136 4.17 11.44 6.36
C TYR A 136 3.18 11.93 5.30
N ALA A 137 1.87 11.83 5.58
CA ALA A 137 0.85 12.34 4.65
C ALA A 137 0.98 13.86 4.43
N SER A 138 1.29 14.62 5.48
CA SER A 138 1.52 16.05 5.44
C SER A 138 2.68 16.48 4.54
N ASP A 139 3.64 15.61 4.32
CA ASP A 139 4.79 15.91 3.45
C ASP A 139 4.43 15.86 1.97
N LEU A 140 3.35 15.15 1.61
CA LEU A 140 3.01 14.81 0.24
C LEU A 140 4.20 14.11 -0.46
N TYR A 141 4.95 14.86 -1.27
CA TYR A 141 6.18 14.39 -1.96
C TYR A 141 7.39 15.30 -1.68
N ARG A 142 7.28 16.22 -0.70
CA ARG A 142 8.38 17.12 -0.31
C ARG A 142 9.40 16.37 0.56
N GLY A 143 10.63 16.88 0.57
CA GLY A 143 11.74 16.29 1.33
C GLY A 143 12.12 14.91 0.81
N TYR A 144 12.70 14.11 1.69
CA TYR A 144 13.16 12.75 1.40
C TYR A 144 12.37 11.72 2.20
N ALA A 145 12.31 10.49 1.67
CA ALA A 145 11.78 9.35 2.41
C ALA A 145 12.74 9.00 3.56
N ASP A 146 12.17 8.76 4.73
CA ASP A 146 12.91 8.40 5.94
C ASP A 146 13.07 6.87 5.99
N TRP A 147 14.18 6.40 5.45
CA TRP A 147 14.51 4.98 5.40
C TRP A 147 14.93 4.41 6.76
N GLU A 148 15.45 5.24 7.67
CA GLU A 148 15.77 4.83 9.05
C GLU A 148 14.48 4.42 9.79
N LYS A 149 13.41 5.17 9.63
CA LYS A 149 12.10 4.80 10.19
C LYS A 149 11.52 3.54 9.56
N ILE A 150 11.71 3.33 8.26
CA ILE A 150 11.33 2.06 7.60
C ILE A 150 12.10 0.89 8.23
N ALA A 151 13.41 1.03 8.45
CA ALA A 151 14.23 0.01 9.09
C ALA A 151 13.80 -0.27 10.55
N GLN A 152 13.44 0.77 11.32
CA GLN A 152 12.90 0.61 12.67
C GLN A 152 11.59 -0.19 12.66
N VAL A 153 10.70 0.08 11.71
CA VAL A 153 9.46 -0.69 11.52
C VAL A 153 9.77 -2.13 11.13
N LYS A 154 10.70 -2.37 10.18
CA LYS A 154 11.12 -3.74 9.80
C LYS A 154 11.65 -4.51 11.00
N LYS A 155 12.52 -3.90 11.81
CA LYS A 155 13.04 -4.51 13.03
C LYS A 155 11.93 -4.90 14.01
N ALA A 156 10.93 -4.05 14.19
CA ALA A 156 9.80 -4.32 15.09
C ALA A 156 8.87 -5.41 14.55
N LEU A 157 8.68 -5.48 13.22
CA LEU A 157 7.88 -6.52 12.57
C LEU A 157 8.56 -7.91 12.64
N GLY A 158 9.89 -7.96 12.77
CA GLY A 158 10.67 -9.21 12.76
C GLY A 158 11.09 -9.65 11.37
N GLU A 159 12.03 -10.60 11.33
CA GLU A 159 12.65 -11.07 10.08
C GLU A 159 11.66 -11.80 9.17
N ASP A 160 10.77 -12.60 9.75
CA ASP A 160 9.81 -13.45 9.01
C ASP A 160 8.65 -12.67 8.37
N TYR A 161 8.46 -11.40 8.72
CA TYR A 161 7.35 -10.61 8.19
C TYR A 161 7.81 -9.70 7.05
N ILE A 162 7.17 -9.82 5.89
CA ILE A 162 7.54 -9.10 4.68
C ILE A 162 7.18 -7.61 4.80
N LEU A 163 8.19 -6.75 4.68
CA LEU A 163 8.04 -5.30 4.56
C LEU A 163 8.64 -4.80 3.25
N ILE A 164 7.79 -4.22 2.41
CA ILE A 164 8.19 -3.55 1.17
C ILE A 164 8.41 -2.06 1.47
N GLY A 165 9.65 -1.60 1.32
CA GLY A 165 10.00 -0.19 1.47
C GLY A 165 9.66 0.63 0.23
N ASN A 166 9.20 1.87 0.40
CA ASN A 166 8.85 2.76 -0.70
C ASN A 166 9.34 4.18 -0.45
N GLY A 167 9.89 4.80 -1.47
CA GLY A 167 10.26 6.22 -1.50
C GLY A 167 11.66 6.50 -2.05
N ASP A 168 11.74 7.43 -2.99
CA ASP A 168 12.96 8.01 -3.57
C ASP A 168 13.96 7.04 -4.21
N ILE A 169 13.56 5.84 -4.55
CA ILE A 169 14.38 4.91 -5.33
C ILE A 169 14.25 5.30 -6.80
N LYS A 170 15.37 5.68 -7.42
CA LYS A 170 15.45 6.17 -8.78
C LYS A 170 16.47 5.41 -9.63
N THR A 171 17.48 4.79 -9.00
CA THR A 171 18.58 4.10 -9.64
C THR A 171 18.82 2.73 -9.00
N LYS A 172 19.65 1.93 -9.66
CA LYS A 172 20.13 0.64 -9.13
C LYS A 172 20.95 0.83 -7.84
N GLU A 173 21.73 1.88 -7.77
CA GLU A 173 22.54 2.23 -6.60
C GLU A 173 21.65 2.59 -5.40
N ASP A 174 20.55 3.31 -5.63
CA ASP A 174 19.56 3.59 -4.57
C ASP A 174 18.96 2.29 -4.03
N ALA A 175 18.55 1.38 -4.92
CA ALA A 175 17.99 0.09 -4.53
C ALA A 175 18.99 -0.76 -3.74
N LYS A 176 20.25 -0.85 -4.22
CA LYS A 176 21.33 -1.57 -3.54
C LYS A 176 21.55 -1.04 -2.12
N LYS A 177 21.69 0.27 -1.97
CA LYS A 177 21.83 0.92 -0.64
C LYS A 177 20.69 0.58 0.28
N VAL A 178 19.46 0.55 -0.24
CA VAL A 178 18.27 0.26 0.55
C VAL A 178 18.29 -1.17 1.08
N PHE A 179 18.58 -2.16 0.25
CA PHE A 179 18.68 -3.55 0.69
C PHE A 179 19.82 -3.79 1.67
N GLU A 180 21.00 -3.20 1.43
CA GLU A 180 22.17 -3.37 2.27
C GLU A 180 21.99 -2.75 3.65
N ASN A 181 21.44 -1.53 3.72
CA ASN A 181 21.42 -0.74 4.95
C ASN A 181 20.14 -0.92 5.79
N TYR A 182 18.99 -1.16 5.16
CA TYR A 182 17.69 -1.10 5.85
C TYR A 182 16.95 -2.43 5.95
N LYS A 183 17.53 -3.50 5.37
CA LYS A 183 17.06 -4.89 5.52
C LYS A 183 15.58 -5.12 5.19
N VAL A 184 15.02 -4.35 4.27
CA VAL A 184 13.66 -4.59 3.76
C VAL A 184 13.64 -5.79 2.82
N ASP A 185 12.51 -6.46 2.71
CA ASP A 185 12.35 -7.68 1.91
C ASP A 185 12.07 -7.39 0.44
N GLY A 186 11.63 -6.17 0.16
CA GLY A 186 11.35 -5.69 -1.19
C GLY A 186 11.29 -4.18 -1.26
N ILE A 187 11.23 -3.65 -2.48
CA ILE A 187 11.08 -2.23 -2.74
C ILE A 187 9.93 -1.95 -3.71
N MET A 188 9.21 -0.86 -3.47
CA MET A 188 8.21 -0.36 -4.40
C MET A 188 8.71 0.92 -5.05
N ILE A 189 8.70 0.95 -6.38
CA ILE A 189 9.09 2.12 -7.18
C ILE A 189 7.82 2.75 -7.76
N GLY A 190 7.65 4.05 -7.59
CA GLY A 190 6.54 4.81 -8.16
C GLY A 190 7.02 5.75 -9.25
N ARG A 191 7.23 7.02 -8.92
CA ARG A 191 7.51 8.10 -9.85
C ARG A 191 8.68 7.86 -10.82
N ALA A 192 9.70 7.14 -10.40
CA ALA A 192 10.86 6.85 -11.25
C ALA A 192 10.54 5.86 -12.39
N ALA A 193 9.46 5.09 -12.29
CA ALA A 193 9.00 4.22 -13.36
C ALA A 193 8.16 4.95 -14.43
N ILE A 194 7.69 6.17 -14.12
CA ILE A 194 6.90 6.96 -15.08
C ILE A 194 7.81 7.42 -16.22
N GLY A 195 7.55 6.93 -17.45
CA GLY A 195 8.38 7.17 -18.62
C GLY A 195 9.69 6.37 -18.65
N ASN A 196 9.97 5.56 -17.63
CA ASN A 196 11.13 4.67 -17.56
C ASN A 196 10.77 3.28 -16.98
N PRO A 197 9.96 2.47 -17.67
CA PRO A 197 9.61 1.13 -17.19
C PRO A 197 10.82 0.18 -17.17
N TRP A 198 11.89 0.49 -17.89
CA TRP A 198 13.13 -0.28 -17.94
C TRP A 198 13.85 -0.35 -16.61
N ILE A 199 13.58 0.56 -15.67
CA ILE A 199 14.17 0.59 -14.33
C ILE A 199 14.06 -0.79 -13.63
N PHE A 200 12.98 -1.52 -13.82
CA PHE A 200 12.81 -2.85 -13.23
C PHE A 200 13.77 -3.88 -13.83
N SER A 201 14.04 -3.81 -15.14
CA SER A 201 15.04 -4.69 -15.80
C SER A 201 16.46 -4.36 -15.37
N GLU A 202 16.75 -3.08 -15.14
CA GLU A 202 18.07 -2.62 -14.68
C GLU A 202 18.36 -3.06 -13.24
N LEU A 203 17.32 -3.10 -12.40
CA LEU A 203 17.43 -3.52 -11.00
C LEU A 203 17.64 -5.04 -10.84
N ASN A 204 17.21 -5.84 -11.82
CA ASN A 204 17.32 -7.29 -11.81
C ASN A 204 18.62 -7.84 -12.42
N LYS A 205 19.49 -6.96 -12.92
CA LYS A 205 20.83 -7.30 -13.44
C LYS A 205 21.90 -7.09 -12.36
#